data_291867f928eeb9ba0ea9aa93767914ca
#
_entry.id   291867f928eeb9ba0ea9aa93767914ca
#
_cell.length_a   1.000
_cell.length_b   1.000
_cell.length_c   1.000
_cell.angle_alpha   90.00
_cell.angle_beta   90.00
_cell.angle_gamma   90.00
#
_symmetry.space_group_name_H-M   'P 1'
#
loop_
_entity.id
_entity.type
_entity.pdbx_description
1 polymer ?
#
loop_
_entity_poly.entity_id
_entity_poly.type
_entity_poly.pdbx_seq_one_letter_code
_entity_poly.pdbx_strand_id
1 'polypeptide(L)'
;MKDEAGNLNIRRYADSSPPPEPHDVRAHLHGGVPKKEINGLRPSAEAQGFDVFRLFQDRDANYADFADALARRADLRAMVEGDAGIGARRAEMVTAFDAWWSEARNGLAELPETKRLMPLRQALLNSFEPALLPVRCVDRYALMGSIAGWWDEIRYELRVIAENGFPELVDGWVETLRSALEDDDADDDDDSNTKKTVKVTLEELLAHPFVRHRMAAYVAELAAAQEEVERVKTEKEAFESGDAVEGAEDWLDGADEGTSLAKLLEDRRKELRAEMKDDAKRRGELVKVTGGGKSAKGSIDWMRAQGVDVREFVVELAEVDRRLAPLVEGADAIAEMLAPYEAIKEDLKAARARLRALKAAFVTRLGAARTELDNDACRELVLDIDRERLLERLERARVRRVGALVANLEQLWDKYRTSLKEIAGRRQTATEHLDVYLRELGYA
;
A
#
# COMPACT_ATOMS: atom_id res chain seq x y z
N MET A 1 -13.28 56.19 -18.03
CA MET A 1 -14.19 55.29 -17.29
C MET A 1 -15.57 55.24 -17.95
N LYS A 2 -15.68 54.92 -19.25
CA LYS A 2 -17.00 54.91 -19.91
C LYS A 2 -17.35 53.58 -20.61
N ASP A 3 -16.44 52.61 -20.72
CA ASP A 3 -16.68 51.42 -21.57
C ASP A 3 -16.68 50.05 -20.84
N GLU A 4 -16.73 50.03 -19.49
CA GLU A 4 -16.62 48.77 -18.76
C GLU A 4 -17.82 48.42 -17.87
N ALA A 5 -18.91 49.21 -17.95
CA ALA A 5 -20.13 48.94 -17.19
C ALA A 5 -20.78 47.63 -17.66
N GLY A 6 -20.68 46.59 -16.84
CA GLY A 6 -21.29 45.27 -17.07
C GLY A 6 -20.32 44.14 -17.42
N ASN A 7 -19.01 44.37 -17.46
CA ASN A 7 -18.06 43.31 -17.66
C ASN A 7 -17.77 42.57 -16.32
N LEU A 8 -18.28 41.35 -16.17
CA LEU A 8 -18.13 40.51 -14.97
C LEU A 8 -16.81 39.73 -14.94
N ASN A 9 -15.86 40.02 -15.83
CA ASN A 9 -14.56 39.34 -15.80
C ASN A 9 -13.71 39.85 -14.62
N ILE A 10 -13.73 39.10 -13.53
CA ILE A 10 -13.04 39.40 -12.27
C ILE A 10 -11.53 39.65 -12.50
N ARG A 11 -10.88 38.94 -13.41
CA ARG A 11 -9.45 39.14 -13.73
C ARG A 11 -9.09 40.53 -14.24
N ARG A 12 -10.06 41.29 -14.72
CA ARG A 12 -9.88 42.65 -15.21
C ARG A 12 -9.88 43.72 -14.10
N TYR A 13 -10.48 43.34 -12.93
CA TYR A 13 -10.65 44.24 -11.78
C TYR A 13 -9.84 43.82 -10.57
N ALA A 14 -9.49 42.55 -10.47
CA ALA A 14 -8.64 42.04 -9.42
C ALA A 14 -7.45 41.31 -10.06
N ASP A 15 -6.25 41.86 -9.89
CA ASP A 15 -5.02 41.15 -10.23
C ASP A 15 -4.87 39.99 -9.25
N SER A 16 -5.15 38.79 -9.74
CA SER A 16 -4.98 37.55 -8.99
C SER A 16 -3.58 36.95 -9.19
N SER A 17 -2.68 37.66 -9.88
CA SER A 17 -1.29 37.26 -10.01
C SER A 17 -0.65 37.27 -8.63
N PRO A 18 0.05 36.22 -8.24
CA PRO A 18 0.83 36.27 -7.02
C PRO A 18 1.83 37.44 -7.12
N PRO A 19 2.11 38.14 -6.01
CA PRO A 19 3.11 39.22 -6.03
C PRO A 19 4.42 38.64 -6.55
N PRO A 20 5.19 39.41 -7.33
CA PRO A 20 6.46 38.95 -7.87
C PRO A 20 7.35 38.47 -6.73
N GLU A 21 7.95 37.29 -6.90
CA GLU A 21 8.88 36.76 -5.92
C GLU A 21 10.01 37.74 -5.64
N PRO A 22 10.32 38.04 -4.38
CA PRO A 22 11.47 38.89 -4.08
C PRO A 22 12.76 38.15 -4.48
N HIS A 23 13.63 38.84 -5.21
CA HIS A 23 14.96 38.33 -5.58
C HIS A 23 16.03 39.26 -5.03
N ASP A 24 16.96 38.71 -4.25
CA ASP A 24 18.13 39.42 -3.76
C ASP A 24 19.33 39.10 -4.64
N VAL A 25 19.75 40.10 -5.46
CA VAL A 25 20.85 39.95 -6.42
C VAL A 25 22.16 39.57 -5.71
N ARG A 26 22.44 40.15 -4.52
CA ARG A 26 23.65 39.86 -3.78
C ARG A 26 23.65 38.40 -3.28
N ALA A 27 22.50 37.93 -2.81
CA ALA A 27 22.33 36.54 -2.39
C ALA A 27 22.59 35.56 -3.54
N HIS A 28 22.05 35.84 -4.74
CA HIS A 28 22.30 35.02 -5.92
C HIS A 28 23.77 35.05 -6.39
N LEU A 29 24.44 36.20 -6.27
CA LEU A 29 25.84 36.32 -6.68
C LEU A 29 26.82 35.69 -5.70
N HIS A 30 26.63 35.91 -4.39
CA HIS A 30 27.61 35.60 -3.34
C HIS A 30 27.12 34.52 -2.38
N GLY A 31 25.87 34.08 -2.49
CA GLY A 31 25.23 33.14 -1.55
C GLY A 31 24.73 33.81 -0.27
N GLY A 32 24.04 33.01 0.53
CA GLY A 32 23.36 33.42 1.77
C GLY A 32 21.90 33.75 1.55
N VAL A 33 21.04 33.29 2.46
CA VAL A 33 19.60 33.53 2.47
C VAL A 33 19.33 34.88 3.15
N PRO A 34 18.57 35.81 2.53
CA PRO A 34 18.22 37.07 3.16
C PRO A 34 17.42 36.85 4.45
N LYS A 35 17.89 37.38 5.58
CA LYS A 35 17.17 37.26 6.88
C LYS A 35 15.76 37.85 6.81
N LYS A 36 15.53 38.81 5.93
CA LYS A 36 14.18 39.37 5.68
C LYS A 36 13.20 38.31 5.15
N GLU A 37 13.65 37.43 4.25
CA GLU A 37 12.81 36.34 3.72
C GLU A 37 12.57 35.25 4.78
N ILE A 38 13.60 34.89 5.55
CA ILE A 38 13.47 33.97 6.70
C ILE A 38 12.46 34.53 7.72
N ASN A 39 12.58 35.81 8.07
CA ASN A 39 11.64 36.49 8.98
C ASN A 39 10.21 36.51 8.44
N GLY A 40 10.02 36.54 7.12
CA GLY A 40 8.72 36.42 6.47
C GLY A 40 8.04 35.08 6.71
N LEU A 41 8.80 34.00 6.88
CA LEU A 41 8.28 32.66 7.19
C LEU A 41 8.01 32.44 8.68
N ARG A 42 8.61 33.23 9.55
CA ARG A 42 8.52 33.10 11.01
C ARG A 42 7.07 32.98 11.55
N PRO A 43 6.12 33.84 11.17
CA PRO A 43 4.75 33.73 11.68
C PRO A 43 4.08 32.39 11.33
N SER A 44 4.34 31.87 10.12
CA SER A 44 3.81 30.57 9.68
C SER A 44 4.48 29.41 10.41
N ALA A 45 5.78 29.48 10.64
CA ALA A 45 6.53 28.47 11.37
C ALA A 45 6.14 28.42 12.85
N GLU A 46 6.09 29.56 13.54
CA GLU A 46 5.67 29.69 14.95
C GLU A 46 4.23 29.19 15.17
N ALA A 47 3.34 29.45 14.19
CA ALA A 47 1.98 28.92 14.25
C ALA A 47 1.93 27.38 14.27
N GLN A 48 2.92 26.74 13.63
CA GLN A 48 3.10 25.28 13.68
C GLN A 48 3.96 24.79 14.86
N GLY A 49 4.45 25.70 15.70
CA GLY A 49 5.34 25.35 16.81
C GLY A 49 6.81 25.14 16.38
N PHE A 50 7.16 25.56 15.17
CA PHE A 50 8.50 25.38 14.61
C PHE A 50 9.32 26.66 14.68
N ASP A 51 10.57 26.54 15.14
CA ASP A 51 11.53 27.64 15.06
C ASP A 51 12.30 27.57 13.74
N VAL A 52 11.96 28.45 12.81
CA VAL A 52 12.56 28.48 11.47
C VAL A 52 14.07 28.74 11.52
N PHE A 53 14.58 29.45 12.54
CA PHE A 53 16.00 29.77 12.65
C PHE A 53 16.89 28.55 12.92
N ARG A 54 16.34 27.46 13.38
CA ARG A 54 17.09 26.18 13.53
C ARG A 54 17.63 25.61 12.22
N LEU A 55 17.07 26.06 11.09
CA LEU A 55 17.53 25.65 9.76
C LEU A 55 18.66 26.51 9.22
N PHE A 56 19.03 27.58 9.93
CA PHE A 56 19.98 28.56 9.44
C PHE A 56 21.08 28.86 10.46
N GLN A 57 22.24 29.26 9.94
CA GLN A 57 23.36 29.77 10.69
C GLN A 57 23.62 31.23 10.25
N ASP A 58 23.97 32.12 11.21
CA ASP A 58 24.26 33.52 10.91
C ASP A 58 25.51 33.64 10.06
N ARG A 59 25.42 34.29 8.91
CA ARG A 59 26.54 34.64 8.06
C ARG A 59 27.01 36.07 8.34
N ASP A 60 26.10 37.04 8.30
CA ASP A 60 26.33 38.44 8.59
C ASP A 60 25.04 39.13 9.09
N ALA A 61 25.04 40.46 9.21
CA ALA A 61 23.89 41.19 9.71
C ALA A 61 22.60 40.99 8.89
N ASN A 62 22.72 40.71 7.59
CA ASN A 62 21.59 40.66 6.64
C ASN A 62 21.31 39.25 6.08
N TYR A 63 22.29 38.35 6.16
CA TYR A 63 22.24 37.04 5.52
C TYR A 63 22.55 35.92 6.51
N ALA A 64 21.96 34.74 6.25
CA ALA A 64 22.22 33.50 6.93
C ALA A 64 22.51 32.39 5.92
N ASP A 65 23.23 31.36 6.32
CA ASP A 65 23.45 30.14 5.54
C ASP A 65 22.55 29.03 6.05
N PHE A 66 22.26 28.06 5.20
CA PHE A 66 21.61 26.83 5.68
C PHE A 66 22.53 26.10 6.64
N ALA A 67 21.98 25.56 7.71
CA ALA A 67 22.72 24.78 8.70
C ALA A 67 23.45 23.59 8.05
N ASP A 68 24.66 23.28 8.54
CA ASP A 68 25.51 22.22 8.00
C ASP A 68 24.84 20.82 8.02
N ALA A 69 23.91 20.62 8.94
CA ALA A 69 23.09 19.41 9.02
C ALA A 69 22.18 19.20 7.79
N LEU A 70 21.94 20.25 6.99
CA LEU A 70 21.14 20.22 5.78
C LEU A 70 22.06 20.00 4.56
N ALA A 71 22.32 18.73 4.22
CA ALA A 71 23.13 18.39 3.05
C ALA A 71 22.32 18.43 1.75
N ARG A 72 21.05 18.06 1.80
CA ARG A 72 20.15 17.92 0.63
C ARG A 72 18.83 18.63 0.88
N ARG A 73 18.15 19.03 -0.21
CA ARG A 73 16.83 19.63 -0.19
C ARG A 73 15.79 18.78 0.58
N ALA A 74 15.85 17.46 0.40
CA ALA A 74 14.93 16.53 1.06
C ALA A 74 15.05 16.52 2.60
N ASP A 75 16.21 16.90 3.13
CA ASP A 75 16.47 16.94 4.58
C ASP A 75 15.64 18.04 5.27
N LEU A 76 15.26 19.10 4.54
CA LEU A 76 14.36 20.17 5.04
C LEU A 76 13.01 19.61 5.52
N ARG A 77 12.39 18.79 4.68
CA ARG A 77 11.09 18.16 4.99
C ARG A 77 11.21 17.28 6.25
N ALA A 78 12.21 16.40 6.27
CA ALA A 78 12.43 15.50 7.38
C ALA A 78 12.67 16.24 8.71
N MET A 79 13.45 17.34 8.67
CA MET A 79 13.72 18.17 9.86
C MET A 79 12.48 18.91 10.36
N VAL A 80 11.64 19.43 9.45
CA VAL A 80 10.41 20.13 9.83
C VAL A 80 9.37 19.13 10.33
N GLU A 81 9.06 18.08 9.59
CA GLU A 81 8.02 17.11 9.96
C GLU A 81 8.39 16.31 11.21
N GLY A 82 9.68 16.07 11.48
CA GLY A 82 10.20 15.39 12.66
C GLY A 82 10.42 16.31 13.88
N ASP A 83 10.12 17.61 13.78
CA ASP A 83 10.38 18.54 14.88
C ASP A 83 9.42 18.35 16.07
N ALA A 84 9.99 18.32 17.28
CA ALA A 84 9.22 18.13 18.51
C ALA A 84 8.16 19.24 18.74
N GLY A 85 8.43 20.48 18.34
CA GLY A 85 7.50 21.61 18.45
C GLY A 85 6.28 21.43 17.56
N ILE A 86 6.46 20.89 16.34
CA ILE A 86 5.32 20.53 15.46
C ILE A 86 4.50 19.40 16.06
N GLY A 87 5.16 18.41 16.66
CA GLY A 87 4.49 17.33 17.41
C GLY A 87 3.69 17.87 18.60
N ALA A 88 4.28 18.77 19.40
CA ALA A 88 3.63 19.40 20.54
C ALA A 88 2.43 20.25 20.10
N ARG A 89 2.55 21.04 19.03
CA ARG A 89 1.45 21.84 18.49
C ARG A 89 0.29 20.98 17.98
N ARG A 90 0.59 19.84 17.37
CA ARG A 90 -0.41 18.84 17.00
C ARG A 90 -1.15 18.30 18.23
N ALA A 91 -0.41 17.95 19.30
CA ALA A 91 -1.00 17.45 20.52
C ALA A 91 -1.93 18.50 21.19
N GLU A 92 -1.51 19.78 21.20
CA GLU A 92 -2.37 20.89 21.67
C GLU A 92 -3.68 20.98 20.87
N MET A 93 -3.60 20.84 19.53
CA MET A 93 -4.79 20.86 18.68
C MET A 93 -5.73 19.70 19.00
N VAL A 94 -5.19 18.49 19.15
CA VAL A 94 -6.00 17.30 19.48
C VAL A 94 -6.65 17.47 20.87
N THR A 95 -5.91 17.98 21.86
CA THR A 95 -6.44 18.24 23.20
C THR A 95 -7.57 19.27 23.18
N ALA A 96 -7.39 20.38 22.45
CA ALA A 96 -8.43 21.40 22.29
C ALA A 96 -9.67 20.86 21.55
N PHE A 97 -9.45 20.02 20.54
CA PHE A 97 -10.51 19.34 19.80
C PHE A 97 -11.28 18.37 20.71
N ASP A 98 -10.60 17.56 21.51
CA ASP A 98 -11.24 16.60 22.42
C ASP A 98 -12.05 17.29 23.50
N ALA A 99 -11.54 18.40 24.05
CA ALA A 99 -12.29 19.21 24.99
C ALA A 99 -13.57 19.78 24.37
N TRP A 100 -13.49 20.32 23.15
CA TRP A 100 -14.66 20.78 22.40
C TRP A 100 -15.62 19.64 22.08
N TRP A 101 -15.10 18.49 21.61
CA TRP A 101 -15.91 17.35 21.23
C TRP A 101 -16.70 16.78 22.41
N SER A 102 -16.12 16.75 23.60
CA SER A 102 -16.81 16.26 24.83
C SER A 102 -18.13 16.98 25.12
N GLU A 103 -18.23 18.25 24.73
CA GLU A 103 -19.46 19.04 24.85
C GLU A 103 -20.34 18.91 23.59
N ALA A 104 -19.75 18.99 22.42
CA ALA A 104 -20.43 18.92 21.12
C ALA A 104 -21.20 17.59 20.94
N ARG A 105 -20.62 16.47 21.39
CA ARG A 105 -21.23 15.15 21.31
C ARG A 105 -22.59 15.06 22.05
N ASN A 106 -22.79 15.82 23.10
CA ASN A 106 -24.06 15.80 23.86
C ASN A 106 -25.21 16.29 22.99
N GLY A 107 -25.01 17.37 22.24
CA GLY A 107 -26.01 17.88 21.31
C GLY A 107 -26.32 16.93 20.16
N LEU A 108 -25.32 16.15 19.71
CA LEU A 108 -25.50 15.09 18.71
C LEU A 108 -26.26 13.89 19.33
N ALA A 109 -25.90 13.49 20.54
CA ALA A 109 -26.55 12.37 21.24
C ALA A 109 -28.05 12.65 21.53
N GLU A 110 -28.43 13.90 21.83
CA GLU A 110 -29.80 14.32 22.05
C GLU A 110 -30.61 14.56 20.77
N LEU A 111 -30.04 14.40 19.61
CA LEU A 111 -30.68 14.69 18.33
C LEU A 111 -31.95 13.88 18.04
N PRO A 112 -32.05 12.58 18.39
CA PRO A 112 -33.31 11.82 18.24
C PRO A 112 -34.49 12.40 18.99
N GLU A 113 -34.21 13.01 20.16
CA GLU A 113 -35.24 13.59 21.04
C GLU A 113 -35.59 15.01 20.61
N THR A 114 -34.58 15.81 20.31
CA THR A 114 -34.76 17.24 20.00
C THR A 114 -35.23 17.49 18.57
N LYS A 115 -34.78 16.67 17.61
CA LYS A 115 -35.04 16.78 16.14
C LYS A 115 -34.64 18.13 15.56
N ARG A 116 -33.73 18.88 16.21
CA ARG A 116 -33.37 20.27 15.87
C ARG A 116 -32.05 20.38 15.15
N LEU A 117 -31.98 19.90 13.91
CA LEU A 117 -30.75 19.89 13.09
C LEU A 117 -30.12 21.27 12.87
N MET A 118 -30.91 22.28 12.49
CA MET A 118 -30.37 23.60 12.19
C MET A 118 -29.85 24.36 13.42
N PRO A 119 -30.54 24.35 14.57
CA PRO A 119 -29.98 24.88 15.81
C PRO A 119 -28.69 24.15 16.23
N LEU A 120 -28.64 22.83 16.13
CA LEU A 120 -27.43 22.04 16.41
C LEU A 120 -26.27 22.47 15.50
N ARG A 121 -26.49 22.57 14.19
CA ARG A 121 -25.48 23.05 13.24
C ARG A 121 -24.92 24.42 13.66
N GLN A 122 -25.80 25.35 13.99
CA GLN A 122 -25.39 26.69 14.40
C GLN A 122 -24.59 26.68 15.71
N ALA A 123 -24.99 25.87 16.68
CA ALA A 123 -24.26 25.69 17.91
C ALA A 123 -22.86 25.15 17.72
N LEU A 124 -22.72 24.08 16.90
CA LEU A 124 -21.45 23.47 16.57
C LEU A 124 -20.51 24.45 15.84
N LEU A 125 -21.01 25.16 14.83
CA LEU A 125 -20.21 26.16 14.09
C LEU A 125 -19.76 27.31 15.02
N ASN A 126 -20.63 27.80 15.92
CA ASN A 126 -20.31 28.92 16.78
C ASN A 126 -19.32 28.53 17.90
N SER A 127 -19.30 27.28 18.35
CA SER A 127 -18.40 26.80 19.41
C SER A 127 -17.05 26.32 18.90
N PHE A 128 -16.98 25.83 17.67
CA PHE A 128 -15.77 25.23 17.11
C PHE A 128 -14.63 26.23 16.91
N GLU A 129 -14.94 27.38 16.29
CA GLU A 129 -13.92 28.41 16.00
C GLU A 129 -13.28 28.93 17.30
N PRO A 130 -14.00 29.39 18.32
CA PRO A 130 -13.41 29.88 19.57
C PRO A 130 -12.57 28.82 20.31
N ALA A 131 -12.94 27.55 20.19
CA ALA A 131 -12.21 26.46 20.85
C ALA A 131 -10.84 26.17 20.20
N LEU A 132 -10.75 26.22 18.86
CA LEU A 132 -9.58 25.75 18.12
C LEU A 132 -8.69 26.87 17.55
N LEU A 133 -9.25 28.05 17.27
CA LEU A 133 -8.49 29.18 16.72
C LEU A 133 -7.31 29.61 17.62
N PRO A 134 -7.39 29.58 18.97
CA PRO A 134 -6.28 29.95 19.84
C PRO A 134 -5.00 29.09 19.64
N VAL A 135 -5.13 27.85 19.18
CA VAL A 135 -4.00 26.95 18.90
C VAL A 135 -3.18 27.45 17.71
N ARG A 136 -3.77 28.19 16.76
CA ARG A 136 -3.13 28.81 15.57
C ARG A 136 -2.59 27.88 14.50
N CYS A 137 -2.54 26.56 14.72
CA CYS A 137 -1.98 25.62 13.74
C CYS A 137 -2.80 25.52 12.43
N VAL A 138 -4.07 25.93 12.47
CA VAL A 138 -4.97 26.02 11.33
C VAL A 138 -5.60 27.42 11.31
N ASP A 139 -5.72 28.02 10.12
CA ASP A 139 -6.36 29.34 10.02
C ASP A 139 -7.88 29.24 10.13
N ARG A 140 -8.51 30.40 10.37
CA ARG A 140 -9.96 30.53 10.53
C ARG A 140 -10.75 29.90 9.38
N TYR A 141 -10.34 30.15 8.15
CA TYR A 141 -11.08 29.68 6.97
C TYR A 141 -10.96 28.16 6.81
N ALA A 142 -9.80 27.61 7.07
CA ALA A 142 -9.59 26.16 7.04
C ALA A 142 -10.30 25.45 8.20
N LEU A 143 -10.35 26.06 9.41
CA LEU A 143 -11.16 25.57 10.53
C LEU A 143 -12.65 25.50 10.17
N MET A 144 -13.20 26.63 9.70
CA MET A 144 -14.62 26.69 9.32
C MET A 144 -14.93 25.79 8.12
N GLY A 145 -14.00 25.67 7.16
CA GLY A 145 -14.11 24.73 6.05
C GLY A 145 -14.10 23.28 6.49
N SER A 146 -13.33 22.93 7.53
CA SER A 146 -13.28 21.55 8.08
C SER A 146 -14.62 21.14 8.70
N ILE A 147 -15.18 21.96 9.58
CA ILE A 147 -16.45 21.65 10.22
C ILE A 147 -17.64 21.76 9.26
N ALA A 148 -17.65 22.74 8.35
CA ALA A 148 -18.70 22.86 7.34
C ALA A 148 -18.70 21.67 6.37
N GLY A 149 -17.52 21.24 5.90
CA GLY A 149 -17.39 20.09 5.04
C GLY A 149 -17.74 18.77 5.76
N TRP A 150 -17.38 18.64 7.05
CA TRP A 150 -17.81 17.50 7.85
C TRP A 150 -19.35 17.47 8.00
N TRP A 151 -19.99 18.60 8.32
CA TRP A 151 -21.44 18.70 8.39
C TRP A 151 -22.12 18.30 7.06
N ASP A 152 -21.59 18.76 5.94
CA ASP A 152 -22.15 18.45 4.63
C ASP A 152 -22.02 16.95 4.29
N GLU A 153 -21.00 16.28 4.78
CA GLU A 153 -20.79 14.84 4.64
C GLU A 153 -21.83 14.05 5.44
N ILE A 154 -22.02 14.40 6.72
CA ILE A 154 -22.85 13.61 7.63
C ILE A 154 -24.33 14.06 7.70
N ARG A 155 -24.71 15.15 7.02
CA ARG A 155 -26.05 15.77 7.14
C ARG A 155 -27.22 14.82 6.86
N TYR A 156 -27.05 13.86 5.98
CA TYR A 156 -28.08 12.86 5.67
C TYR A 156 -28.15 11.80 6.77
N GLU A 157 -27.02 11.39 7.30
CA GLU A 157 -26.93 10.50 8.47
C GLU A 157 -27.59 11.14 9.68
N LEU A 158 -27.33 12.43 9.95
CA LEU A 158 -27.98 13.18 11.03
C LEU A 158 -29.50 13.30 10.86
N ARG A 159 -30.02 13.32 9.62
CA ARG A 159 -31.46 13.26 9.39
C ARG A 159 -32.04 11.91 9.81
N VAL A 160 -31.39 10.82 9.43
CA VAL A 160 -31.82 9.47 9.83
C VAL A 160 -31.81 9.37 11.37
N ILE A 161 -30.74 9.87 12.01
CA ILE A 161 -30.66 9.89 13.47
C ILE A 161 -31.81 10.69 14.08
N ALA A 162 -32.10 11.88 13.56
CA ALA A 162 -33.17 12.74 14.06
C ALA A 162 -34.57 12.15 13.94
N GLU A 163 -34.81 11.36 12.88
CA GLU A 163 -36.12 10.77 12.59
C GLU A 163 -36.28 9.42 13.29
N ASN A 164 -35.27 8.55 13.20
CA ASN A 164 -35.36 7.12 13.51
C ASN A 164 -34.37 6.66 14.60
N GLY A 165 -33.38 7.49 14.96
CA GLY A 165 -32.37 7.16 15.96
C GLY A 165 -31.09 6.53 15.39
N PHE A 166 -30.12 6.30 16.27
CA PHE A 166 -28.80 5.75 15.92
C PHE A 166 -28.84 4.31 15.40
N PRO A 167 -29.65 3.39 15.95
CA PRO A 167 -29.70 2.02 15.44
C PRO A 167 -30.09 1.93 13.97
N GLU A 168 -31.08 2.73 13.52
CA GLU A 168 -31.54 2.73 12.14
C GLU A 168 -30.44 3.20 11.17
N LEU A 169 -29.61 4.17 11.57
CA LEU A 169 -28.46 4.58 10.79
C LEU A 169 -27.46 3.43 10.62
N VAL A 170 -27.16 2.73 11.72
CA VAL A 170 -26.23 1.58 11.69
C VAL A 170 -26.82 0.44 10.85
N ASP A 171 -28.11 0.19 10.92
CA ASP A 171 -28.80 -0.78 10.07
C ASP A 171 -28.71 -0.40 8.59
N GLY A 172 -28.87 0.89 8.27
CA GLY A 172 -28.69 1.42 6.91
C GLY A 172 -27.27 1.23 6.38
N TRP A 173 -26.23 1.41 7.21
CA TRP A 173 -24.86 1.13 6.83
C TRP A 173 -24.64 -0.35 6.53
N VAL A 174 -25.14 -1.24 7.38
CA VAL A 174 -25.03 -2.70 7.22
C VAL A 174 -25.74 -3.15 5.96
N GLU A 175 -26.93 -2.62 5.67
CA GLU A 175 -27.70 -2.96 4.47
C GLU A 175 -27.01 -2.45 3.19
N THR A 176 -26.46 -1.24 3.22
CA THR A 176 -25.66 -0.70 2.10
C THR A 176 -24.44 -1.57 1.79
N LEU A 177 -23.72 -2.01 2.84
CA LEU A 177 -22.57 -2.90 2.70
C LEU A 177 -22.97 -4.30 2.17
N ARG A 178 -24.14 -4.80 2.57
CA ARG A 178 -24.69 -6.09 2.09
C ARG A 178 -25.07 -6.00 0.62
N SER A 179 -25.88 -4.99 0.24
CA SER A 179 -26.36 -4.81 -1.12
C SER A 179 -25.24 -4.58 -2.13
N ALA A 180 -24.18 -3.88 -1.72
CA ALA A 180 -23.02 -3.64 -2.57
C ALA A 180 -22.27 -4.92 -2.96
N LEU A 181 -22.39 -6.01 -2.16
CA LEU A 181 -21.81 -7.31 -2.49
C LEU A 181 -22.75 -8.19 -3.34
N GLU A 182 -24.07 -8.09 -3.10
CA GLU A 182 -25.06 -8.89 -3.86
C GLU A 182 -25.09 -8.45 -5.34
N ASP A 183 -24.87 -7.17 -5.63
CA ASP A 183 -24.75 -6.64 -6.99
C ASP A 183 -23.48 -7.14 -7.72
N ASP A 184 -22.43 -7.53 -7.00
CA ASP A 184 -21.17 -8.04 -7.60
C ASP A 184 -21.30 -9.52 -8.03
N ASP A 185 -22.12 -10.30 -7.34
CA ASP A 185 -22.37 -11.72 -7.65
C ASP A 185 -23.37 -11.93 -8.81
N ALA A 186 -24.18 -10.93 -9.13
CA ALA A 186 -25.26 -11.04 -10.14
C ALA A 186 -24.78 -10.82 -11.59
N ASP A 187 -23.60 -10.24 -11.81
CA ASP A 187 -23.14 -9.80 -13.14
C ASP A 187 -22.22 -10.80 -13.87
N ASP A 188 -21.91 -11.96 -13.28
CA ASP A 188 -21.04 -12.96 -13.92
C ASP A 188 -21.74 -13.82 -15.00
N ASP A 189 -23.05 -13.71 -15.16
CA ASP A 189 -23.84 -14.62 -16.04
C ASP A 189 -24.53 -13.94 -17.27
N ASP A 190 -24.39 -12.63 -17.51
CA ASP A 190 -25.10 -12.00 -18.62
C ASP A 190 -24.24 -11.04 -19.46
N ASP A 191 -23.97 -11.45 -20.72
CA ASP A 191 -23.25 -10.73 -21.79
C ASP A 191 -24.08 -9.57 -22.39
N SER A 192 -24.90 -8.88 -21.60
CA SER A 192 -25.71 -7.76 -22.03
C SER A 192 -25.18 -6.41 -21.61
N ASN A 193 -24.85 -5.60 -22.61
CA ASN A 193 -24.40 -4.23 -22.64
C ASN A 193 -25.33 -3.25 -21.89
N THR A 194 -25.48 -3.37 -20.56
CA THR A 194 -26.31 -2.49 -19.74
C THR A 194 -25.49 -1.88 -18.60
N LYS A 195 -25.37 -0.55 -18.64
CA LYS A 195 -24.92 0.41 -17.61
C LYS A 195 -23.87 -0.12 -16.62
N LYS A 196 -22.63 0.31 -16.78
CA LYS A 196 -21.57 0.23 -15.75
C LYS A 196 -22.11 0.79 -14.43
N THR A 197 -22.68 -0.06 -13.61
CA THR A 197 -22.81 0.16 -12.17
C THR A 197 -21.38 0.24 -11.63
N VAL A 198 -21.06 1.25 -10.85
CA VAL A 198 -19.74 1.39 -10.24
C VAL A 198 -19.60 0.23 -9.28
N LYS A 199 -18.83 -0.79 -9.66
CA LYS A 199 -18.54 -1.94 -8.80
C LYS A 199 -17.79 -1.45 -7.58
N VAL A 200 -18.41 -1.59 -6.41
CA VAL A 200 -17.76 -1.29 -5.12
C VAL A 200 -16.79 -2.42 -4.83
N THR A 201 -15.52 -2.11 -4.78
CA THR A 201 -14.49 -3.12 -4.51
C THR A 201 -14.53 -3.58 -3.05
N LEU A 202 -14.09 -4.81 -2.77
CA LEU A 202 -13.95 -5.29 -1.39
C LEU A 202 -13.09 -4.35 -0.53
N GLU A 203 -12.09 -3.71 -1.12
CA GLU A 203 -11.24 -2.72 -0.44
C GLU A 203 -12.05 -1.51 0.03
N GLU A 204 -12.98 -1.00 -0.79
CA GLU A 204 -13.87 0.11 -0.41
C GLU A 204 -14.84 -0.30 0.70
N LEU A 205 -15.35 -1.54 0.67
CA LEU A 205 -16.19 -2.07 1.74
C LEU A 205 -15.43 -2.20 3.07
N LEU A 206 -14.18 -2.67 3.01
CA LEU A 206 -13.31 -2.77 4.19
C LEU A 206 -12.87 -1.40 4.73
N ALA A 207 -12.82 -0.37 3.88
CA ALA A 207 -12.55 1.01 4.29
C ALA A 207 -13.73 1.67 5.01
N HIS A 208 -14.95 1.09 4.94
CA HIS A 208 -16.13 1.66 5.58
C HIS A 208 -15.93 1.79 7.10
N PRO A 209 -16.28 2.94 7.72
CA PRO A 209 -16.04 3.18 9.15
C PRO A 209 -16.61 2.10 10.06
N PHE A 210 -17.83 1.63 9.81
CA PHE A 210 -18.42 0.53 10.58
C PHE A 210 -17.55 -0.72 10.61
N VAL A 211 -17.02 -1.13 9.43
CA VAL A 211 -16.16 -2.31 9.30
C VAL A 211 -14.84 -2.10 10.04
N ARG A 212 -14.22 -0.94 9.89
CA ARG A 212 -12.97 -0.58 10.60
C ARG A 212 -13.11 -0.63 12.11
N HIS A 213 -14.23 -0.13 12.67
CA HIS A 213 -14.46 -0.07 14.11
C HIS A 213 -14.93 -1.41 14.71
N ARG A 214 -15.80 -2.13 14.02
CA ARG A 214 -16.45 -3.31 14.58
C ARG A 214 -15.89 -4.64 14.10
N MET A 215 -15.21 -4.66 12.96
CA MET A 215 -14.68 -5.85 12.35
C MET A 215 -13.14 -5.79 12.17
N ALA A 216 -12.44 -5.02 13.01
CA ALA A 216 -10.98 -4.84 12.88
C ALA A 216 -10.21 -6.17 12.91
N ALA A 217 -10.60 -7.12 13.76
CA ALA A 217 -10.00 -8.45 13.80
C ALA A 217 -10.21 -9.22 12.48
N TYR A 218 -11.41 -9.15 11.91
CA TYR A 218 -11.70 -9.77 10.61
C TYR A 218 -10.92 -9.11 9.47
N VAL A 219 -10.80 -7.77 9.46
CA VAL A 219 -9.98 -7.05 8.47
C VAL A 219 -8.52 -7.48 8.57
N ALA A 220 -8.00 -7.64 9.80
CA ALA A 220 -6.64 -8.16 10.02
C ALA A 220 -6.47 -9.61 9.54
N GLU A 221 -7.46 -10.50 9.80
CA GLU A 221 -7.45 -11.87 9.30
C GLU A 221 -7.45 -11.93 7.76
N LEU A 222 -8.23 -11.05 7.12
CA LEU A 222 -8.31 -10.96 5.67
C LEU A 222 -7.00 -10.44 5.07
N ALA A 223 -6.43 -9.38 5.65
CA ALA A 223 -5.13 -8.84 5.24
C ALA A 223 -4.02 -9.89 5.37
N ALA A 224 -3.95 -10.59 6.49
CA ALA A 224 -2.98 -11.66 6.69
C ALA A 224 -3.15 -12.82 5.67
N ALA A 225 -4.40 -13.16 5.31
CA ALA A 225 -4.66 -14.16 4.29
C ALA A 225 -4.27 -13.68 2.87
N GLN A 226 -4.39 -12.39 2.58
CA GLN A 226 -3.92 -11.79 1.33
C GLN A 226 -2.39 -11.78 1.26
N GLU A 227 -1.72 -11.35 2.32
CA GLU A 227 -0.26 -11.36 2.43
C GLU A 227 0.29 -12.79 2.27
N GLU A 228 -0.37 -13.79 2.86
CA GLU A 228 0.02 -15.19 2.73
C GLU A 228 -0.08 -15.69 1.28
N VAL A 229 -1.15 -15.33 0.56
CA VAL A 229 -1.28 -15.66 -0.87
C VAL A 229 -0.16 -15.00 -1.70
N GLU A 230 0.15 -13.73 -1.46
CA GLU A 230 1.23 -13.04 -2.18
C GLU A 230 2.61 -13.59 -1.81
N ARG A 231 2.84 -13.93 -0.54
CA ARG A 231 4.10 -14.57 -0.10
C ARG A 231 4.33 -15.88 -0.84
N VAL A 232 3.34 -16.81 -0.80
CA VAL A 232 3.46 -18.11 -1.45
C VAL A 232 3.54 -17.99 -2.97
N LYS A 233 2.87 -16.98 -3.55
CA LYS A 233 2.99 -16.68 -4.99
C LYS A 233 4.40 -16.21 -5.36
N THR A 234 5.02 -15.36 -4.55
CA THR A 234 6.40 -14.92 -4.74
C THR A 234 7.39 -16.10 -4.61
N GLU A 235 7.17 -16.99 -3.65
CA GLU A 235 7.97 -18.22 -3.50
C GLU A 235 7.83 -19.13 -4.73
N LYS A 236 6.62 -19.23 -5.29
CA LYS A 236 6.37 -19.96 -6.52
C LYS A 236 7.12 -19.34 -7.71
N GLU A 237 7.04 -18.01 -7.87
CA GLU A 237 7.73 -17.27 -8.92
C GLU A 237 9.26 -17.40 -8.79
N ALA A 238 9.81 -17.33 -7.57
CA ALA A 238 11.22 -17.53 -7.30
C ALA A 238 11.70 -18.95 -7.64
N PHE A 239 10.86 -19.97 -7.43
CA PHE A 239 11.16 -21.33 -7.90
C PHE A 239 11.11 -21.42 -9.43
N GLU A 240 10.11 -20.84 -10.05
CA GLU A 240 9.92 -20.85 -11.51
C GLU A 240 11.03 -20.10 -12.26
N SER A 241 11.58 -19.01 -11.68
CA SER A 241 12.75 -18.30 -12.22
C SER A 241 14.08 -19.01 -11.98
N GLY A 242 14.12 -19.96 -11.05
CA GLY A 242 15.33 -20.66 -10.62
C GLY A 242 16.10 -19.97 -9.47
N ASP A 243 15.67 -18.78 -9.02
CA ASP A 243 16.38 -18.02 -7.99
C ASP A 243 16.42 -18.75 -6.63
N ALA A 244 15.46 -19.65 -6.38
CA ALA A 244 15.34 -20.41 -5.13
C ALA A 244 15.93 -21.84 -5.21
N VAL A 245 16.51 -22.25 -6.34
CA VAL A 245 16.95 -23.63 -6.56
C VAL A 245 18.43 -23.68 -6.93
N GLU A 246 19.24 -24.36 -6.13
CA GLU A 246 20.67 -24.56 -6.42
C GLU A 246 20.85 -25.43 -7.68
N GLY A 247 21.69 -24.98 -8.62
CA GLY A 247 21.91 -25.64 -9.90
C GLY A 247 20.81 -25.44 -10.95
N ALA A 248 19.89 -24.50 -10.73
CA ALA A 248 18.85 -24.13 -11.71
C ALA A 248 19.44 -23.58 -13.01
N GLU A 249 20.59 -22.92 -12.93
CA GLU A 249 21.29 -22.35 -14.10
C GLU A 249 21.58 -23.39 -15.18
N ASP A 250 21.97 -24.60 -14.77
CA ASP A 250 22.27 -25.71 -15.72
C ASP A 250 21.03 -26.17 -16.52
N TRP A 251 19.82 -25.97 -15.89
CA TRP A 251 18.56 -26.33 -16.56
C TRP A 251 17.99 -25.21 -17.41
N LEU A 252 18.28 -23.97 -17.07
CA LEU A 252 17.80 -22.80 -17.78
C LEU A 252 18.72 -22.38 -18.91
N ASP A 253 19.97 -22.85 -18.92
CA ASP A 253 20.92 -22.57 -19.99
C ASP A 253 20.44 -23.19 -21.34
N GLY A 254 20.23 -22.35 -22.33
CA GLY A 254 19.71 -22.74 -23.65
C GLY A 254 18.18 -22.93 -23.72
N ALA A 255 17.44 -22.67 -22.68
CA ALA A 255 15.97 -22.70 -22.71
C ALA A 255 15.41 -21.44 -23.41
N ASP A 256 14.23 -21.56 -24.02
CA ASP A 256 13.51 -20.42 -24.61
C ASP A 256 13.18 -19.37 -23.58
N GLU A 257 13.27 -18.09 -23.96
CA GLU A 257 12.97 -16.94 -23.07
C GLU A 257 11.56 -17.07 -22.50
N GLY A 258 11.45 -17.07 -21.17
CA GLY A 258 10.17 -17.21 -20.43
C GLY A 258 9.77 -18.67 -20.10
N THR A 259 10.62 -19.64 -20.32
CA THR A 259 10.36 -21.02 -19.87
C THR A 259 10.68 -21.16 -18.39
N SER A 260 9.73 -21.65 -17.57
CA SER A 260 9.95 -21.84 -16.14
C SER A 260 10.75 -23.11 -15.84
N LEU A 261 11.60 -23.07 -14.80
CA LEU A 261 12.35 -24.22 -14.29
C LEU A 261 11.42 -25.41 -13.98
N ALA A 262 10.29 -25.13 -13.32
CA ALA A 262 9.31 -26.18 -12.99
C ALA A 262 8.82 -26.92 -14.23
N LYS A 263 8.56 -26.21 -15.31
CA LYS A 263 8.12 -26.80 -16.59
C LYS A 263 9.20 -27.67 -17.21
N LEU A 264 10.45 -27.23 -17.21
CA LEU A 264 11.58 -27.99 -17.74
C LEU A 264 11.76 -29.30 -16.98
N LEU A 265 11.70 -29.24 -15.63
CA LEU A 265 11.79 -30.43 -14.78
C LEU A 265 10.59 -31.38 -14.97
N GLU A 266 9.37 -30.84 -15.07
CA GLU A 266 8.17 -31.66 -15.33
C GLU A 266 8.23 -32.35 -16.71
N ASP A 267 8.67 -31.65 -17.75
CA ASP A 267 8.81 -32.20 -19.10
C ASP A 267 9.90 -33.27 -19.12
N ARG A 268 11.06 -33.04 -18.51
CA ARG A 268 12.12 -34.03 -18.40
C ARG A 268 11.70 -35.27 -17.61
N ARG A 269 10.98 -35.10 -16.52
CA ARG A 269 10.38 -36.20 -15.75
C ARG A 269 9.42 -37.04 -16.60
N LYS A 270 8.64 -36.38 -17.45
CA LYS A 270 7.72 -37.04 -18.36
C LYS A 270 8.44 -37.84 -19.45
N GLU A 271 9.50 -37.28 -20.00
CA GLU A 271 10.37 -37.97 -20.96
C GLU A 271 11.02 -39.23 -20.36
N LEU A 272 11.63 -39.11 -19.17
CA LEU A 272 12.24 -40.26 -18.49
C LEU A 272 11.19 -41.35 -18.19
N ARG A 273 9.98 -40.98 -17.78
CA ARG A 273 8.90 -41.95 -17.62
C ARG A 273 8.49 -42.63 -18.93
N ALA A 274 8.51 -41.92 -20.02
CA ALA A 274 8.23 -42.50 -21.34
C ALA A 274 9.36 -43.45 -21.78
N GLU A 275 10.64 -43.07 -21.60
CA GLU A 275 11.81 -43.92 -21.86
C GLU A 275 11.80 -45.21 -21.03
N MET A 276 11.40 -45.12 -19.76
CA MET A 276 11.32 -46.28 -18.86
C MET A 276 10.16 -47.24 -19.16
N LYS A 277 9.12 -46.82 -19.87
CA LYS A 277 7.83 -47.51 -19.96
C LYS A 277 7.92 -48.95 -20.43
N ASP A 278 8.67 -49.17 -21.55
CA ASP A 278 8.77 -50.51 -22.15
C ASP A 278 9.67 -51.42 -21.34
N ASP A 279 10.80 -50.92 -20.84
CA ASP A 279 11.70 -51.68 -19.97
C ASP A 279 11.07 -51.97 -18.63
N ALA A 280 10.30 -51.05 -18.01
CA ALA A 280 9.56 -51.29 -16.77
C ALA A 280 8.47 -52.35 -16.94
N LYS A 281 7.76 -52.33 -18.10
CA LYS A 281 6.81 -53.42 -18.45
C LYS A 281 7.52 -54.76 -18.58
N ARG A 282 8.61 -54.79 -19.31
CA ARG A 282 9.39 -56.03 -19.52
C ARG A 282 9.98 -56.54 -18.22
N ARG A 283 10.52 -55.68 -17.37
CA ARG A 283 10.95 -56.01 -16.01
C ARG A 283 9.83 -56.67 -15.20
N GLY A 284 8.61 -56.10 -15.22
CA GLY A 284 7.45 -56.65 -14.53
C GLY A 284 7.04 -58.05 -14.99
N GLU A 285 7.21 -58.31 -16.31
CA GLU A 285 7.00 -59.66 -16.87
C GLU A 285 8.08 -60.64 -16.39
N LEU A 286 9.35 -60.25 -16.47
CA LEU A 286 10.50 -61.04 -16.06
C LEU A 286 10.47 -61.36 -14.55
N VAL A 287 10.14 -60.33 -13.71
CA VAL A 287 10.00 -60.52 -12.25
C VAL A 287 8.89 -61.51 -11.90
N LYS A 288 7.78 -61.50 -12.64
CA LYS A 288 6.69 -62.51 -12.41
C LYS A 288 7.18 -63.92 -12.70
N VAL A 289 8.03 -64.04 -13.73
CA VAL A 289 8.64 -65.36 -14.11
C VAL A 289 9.72 -65.77 -13.13
N THR A 290 10.57 -64.85 -12.65
CA THR A 290 11.73 -65.11 -11.80
C THR A 290 11.40 -65.15 -10.30
N GLY A 291 10.39 -64.35 -9.83
CA GLY A 291 10.06 -64.14 -8.40
C GLY A 291 8.83 -64.87 -7.87
N GLY A 292 8.17 -65.68 -8.73
CA GLY A 292 7.01 -66.45 -8.30
C GLY A 292 7.40 -67.56 -7.30
N GLY A 293 6.60 -67.70 -6.23
CA GLY A 293 6.82 -68.78 -5.23
C GLY A 293 6.93 -70.17 -5.88
N LYS A 294 7.59 -71.08 -5.19
CA LYS A 294 8.00 -72.43 -5.69
C LYS A 294 6.90 -73.26 -6.38
N SER A 295 5.65 -72.88 -6.28
CA SER A 295 4.50 -73.56 -6.88
C SER A 295 3.76 -72.73 -7.95
N ALA A 296 4.18 -71.48 -8.26
CA ALA A 296 3.49 -70.66 -9.26
C ALA A 296 3.78 -71.13 -10.67
N LYS A 297 2.74 -71.48 -11.43
CA LYS A 297 2.84 -71.82 -12.87
C LYS A 297 3.44 -70.66 -13.63
N GLY A 298 4.59 -70.95 -14.32
CA GLY A 298 5.35 -69.90 -15.03
C GLY A 298 6.49 -69.28 -14.21
N SER A 299 6.74 -69.65 -12.96
CA SER A 299 7.93 -69.27 -12.20
C SER A 299 9.20 -69.95 -12.70
N ILE A 300 10.37 -69.39 -12.41
CA ILE A 300 11.66 -69.98 -12.74
C ILE A 300 11.79 -71.40 -12.22
N ASP A 301 11.38 -71.65 -10.95
CA ASP A 301 11.43 -72.96 -10.36
C ASP A 301 10.47 -73.96 -11.05
N TRP A 302 9.30 -73.51 -11.46
CA TRP A 302 8.37 -74.33 -12.25
C TRP A 302 8.92 -74.61 -13.65
N MET A 303 9.51 -73.59 -14.34
CA MET A 303 10.13 -73.78 -15.67
C MET A 303 11.34 -74.71 -15.61
N ARG A 304 12.20 -74.59 -14.57
CA ARG A 304 13.30 -75.51 -14.35
C ARG A 304 12.80 -76.94 -14.14
N ALA A 305 11.73 -77.14 -13.39
CA ALA A 305 11.10 -78.42 -13.21
C ALA A 305 10.51 -79.04 -14.48
N GLN A 306 10.20 -78.17 -15.48
CA GLN A 306 9.75 -78.55 -16.83
C GLN A 306 10.94 -78.71 -17.82
N GLY A 307 12.19 -78.58 -17.38
CA GLY A 307 13.36 -78.68 -18.23
C GLY A 307 13.64 -77.46 -19.11
N VAL A 308 13.03 -76.29 -18.83
CA VAL A 308 13.25 -75.05 -19.55
C VAL A 308 14.51 -74.37 -19.04
N ASP A 309 15.43 -73.97 -19.95
CA ASP A 309 16.61 -73.18 -19.56
C ASP A 309 16.18 -71.75 -19.19
N VAL A 310 16.32 -71.41 -17.89
CA VAL A 310 15.92 -70.10 -17.34
C VAL A 310 17.07 -69.10 -17.26
N ARG A 311 18.29 -69.46 -17.71
CA ARG A 311 19.45 -68.57 -17.62
C ARG A 311 19.26 -67.30 -18.43
N GLU A 312 18.64 -67.39 -19.61
CA GLU A 312 18.35 -66.24 -20.47
C GLU A 312 17.46 -65.23 -19.79
N PHE A 313 16.42 -65.68 -19.06
CA PHE A 313 15.51 -64.75 -18.33
C PHE A 313 16.22 -64.02 -17.21
N VAL A 314 17.17 -64.65 -16.50
CA VAL A 314 17.94 -63.98 -15.43
C VAL A 314 18.95 -62.97 -16.03
N VAL A 315 19.59 -63.33 -17.13
CA VAL A 315 20.51 -62.41 -17.83
C VAL A 315 19.72 -61.19 -18.38
N GLU A 316 18.60 -61.45 -19.04
CA GLU A 316 17.73 -60.39 -19.57
C GLU A 316 17.22 -59.45 -18.47
N LEU A 317 16.80 -60.01 -17.31
CA LEU A 317 16.38 -59.16 -16.16
C LEU A 317 17.52 -58.27 -15.68
N ALA A 318 18.76 -58.80 -15.58
CA ALA A 318 19.91 -58.03 -15.16
C ALA A 318 20.29 -56.92 -16.19
N GLU A 319 20.05 -57.14 -17.48
CA GLU A 319 20.26 -56.16 -18.54
C GLU A 319 19.18 -55.07 -18.50
N VAL A 320 17.92 -55.44 -18.31
CA VAL A 320 16.81 -54.50 -18.15
C VAL A 320 17.00 -53.65 -16.90
N ASP A 321 17.39 -54.28 -15.75
CA ASP A 321 17.68 -53.54 -14.52
C ASP A 321 18.85 -52.54 -14.71
N ARG A 322 19.90 -52.92 -15.45
CA ARG A 322 21.04 -52.06 -15.76
C ARG A 322 20.65 -50.85 -16.61
N ARG A 323 19.70 -51.00 -17.56
CA ARG A 323 19.18 -49.90 -18.36
C ARG A 323 18.24 -49.01 -17.57
N LEU A 324 17.41 -49.57 -16.73
CA LEU A 324 16.46 -48.84 -15.91
C LEU A 324 17.12 -48.03 -14.76
N ALA A 325 18.19 -48.56 -14.14
CA ALA A 325 18.81 -47.93 -12.99
C ALA A 325 19.12 -46.41 -13.17
N PRO A 326 19.86 -45.97 -14.23
CA PRO A 326 20.17 -44.56 -14.40
C PRO A 326 18.94 -43.73 -14.71
N LEU A 327 17.91 -44.28 -15.36
CA LEU A 327 16.68 -43.54 -15.67
C LEU A 327 15.83 -43.37 -14.42
N VAL A 328 15.80 -44.35 -13.52
CA VAL A 328 15.13 -44.28 -12.22
C VAL A 328 15.83 -43.26 -11.33
N GLU A 329 17.17 -43.33 -11.22
CA GLU A 329 17.95 -42.36 -10.45
C GLU A 329 17.72 -40.94 -10.96
N GLY A 330 17.69 -40.71 -12.27
CA GLY A 330 17.40 -39.41 -12.85
C GLY A 330 15.98 -38.94 -12.60
N ALA A 331 14.99 -39.83 -12.64
CA ALA A 331 13.61 -39.50 -12.36
C ALA A 331 13.38 -39.20 -10.86
N ASP A 332 14.09 -39.88 -9.98
CA ASP A 332 14.03 -39.65 -8.52
C ASP A 332 14.70 -38.32 -8.16
N ALA A 333 15.85 -38.00 -8.74
CA ALA A 333 16.51 -36.71 -8.56
C ALA A 333 15.63 -35.53 -9.00
N ILE A 334 14.97 -35.64 -10.15
CA ILE A 334 14.02 -34.62 -10.61
C ILE A 334 12.80 -34.55 -9.68
N ALA A 335 12.33 -35.68 -9.14
CA ALA A 335 11.22 -35.68 -8.20
C ALA A 335 11.59 -34.99 -6.88
N GLU A 336 12.82 -35.17 -6.38
CA GLU A 336 13.34 -34.43 -5.22
C GLU A 336 13.43 -32.91 -5.51
N MET A 337 13.91 -32.51 -6.68
CA MET A 337 13.94 -31.09 -7.06
C MET A 337 12.54 -30.48 -7.19
N LEU A 338 11.55 -31.23 -7.65
CA LEU A 338 10.16 -30.79 -7.79
C LEU A 338 9.36 -30.81 -6.48
N ALA A 339 9.79 -31.55 -5.47
CA ALA A 339 9.05 -31.70 -4.22
C ALA A 339 8.73 -30.36 -3.52
N PRO A 340 9.67 -29.38 -3.42
CA PRO A 340 9.36 -28.06 -2.90
C PRO A 340 8.28 -27.32 -3.73
N TYR A 341 8.35 -27.41 -5.06
CA TYR A 341 7.37 -26.79 -5.93
C TYR A 341 5.97 -27.35 -5.78
N GLU A 342 5.85 -28.65 -5.65
CA GLU A 342 4.56 -29.31 -5.40
C GLU A 342 3.98 -28.89 -4.03
N ALA A 343 4.84 -28.77 -3.00
CA ALA A 343 4.44 -28.23 -1.70
C ALA A 343 3.94 -26.77 -1.81
N ILE A 344 4.69 -25.90 -2.50
CA ILE A 344 4.30 -24.50 -2.75
C ILE A 344 2.95 -24.42 -3.49
N LYS A 345 2.68 -25.31 -4.45
CA LYS A 345 1.39 -25.36 -5.18
C LYS A 345 0.23 -25.71 -4.25
N GLU A 346 0.41 -26.69 -3.37
CA GLU A 346 -0.64 -27.06 -2.39
C GLU A 346 -0.84 -25.94 -1.35
N ASP A 347 0.24 -25.31 -0.88
CA ASP A 347 0.17 -24.17 0.04
C ASP A 347 -0.56 -22.98 -0.61
N LEU A 348 -0.26 -22.67 -1.87
CA LEU A 348 -0.96 -21.62 -2.63
C LEU A 348 -2.45 -21.93 -2.78
N LYS A 349 -2.79 -23.17 -3.06
CA LYS A 349 -4.18 -23.62 -3.15
C LYS A 349 -4.90 -23.49 -1.82
N ALA A 350 -4.25 -23.88 -0.72
CA ALA A 350 -4.80 -23.75 0.63
C ALA A 350 -4.98 -22.29 1.04
N ALA A 351 -3.98 -21.44 0.79
CA ALA A 351 -4.04 -20.01 1.07
C ALA A 351 -5.18 -19.31 0.29
N ARG A 352 -5.31 -19.61 -1.01
CA ARG A 352 -6.42 -19.12 -1.84
C ARG A 352 -7.79 -19.62 -1.38
N ALA A 353 -7.88 -20.85 -0.93
CA ALA A 353 -9.12 -21.40 -0.39
C ALA A 353 -9.51 -20.70 0.93
N ARG A 354 -8.54 -20.45 1.82
CA ARG A 354 -8.74 -19.68 3.05
C ARG A 354 -9.21 -18.25 2.75
N LEU A 355 -8.56 -17.55 1.83
CA LEU A 355 -8.94 -16.19 1.44
C LEU A 355 -10.36 -16.15 0.87
N ARG A 356 -10.75 -17.10 0.01
CA ARG A 356 -12.12 -17.21 -0.51
C ARG A 356 -13.14 -17.47 0.59
N ALA A 357 -12.83 -18.36 1.54
CA ALA A 357 -13.72 -18.64 2.67
C ALA A 357 -13.92 -17.40 3.56
N LEU A 358 -12.85 -16.62 3.81
CA LEU A 358 -12.96 -15.36 4.55
C LEU A 358 -13.82 -14.36 3.77
N LYS A 359 -13.60 -14.15 2.47
CA LYS A 359 -14.44 -13.27 1.65
C LYS A 359 -15.91 -13.65 1.69
N ALA A 360 -16.22 -14.93 1.54
CA ALA A 360 -17.60 -15.43 1.62
C ALA A 360 -18.24 -15.28 3.01
N ALA A 361 -17.43 -15.23 4.08
CA ALA A 361 -17.94 -15.02 5.43
C ALA A 361 -18.27 -13.57 5.78
N PHE A 362 -17.95 -12.59 4.92
CA PHE A 362 -18.10 -11.16 5.20
C PHE A 362 -19.52 -10.77 5.65
N VAL A 363 -20.53 -11.14 4.86
CA VAL A 363 -21.93 -10.81 5.15
C VAL A 363 -22.38 -11.40 6.48
N THR A 364 -22.00 -12.65 6.78
CA THR A 364 -22.34 -13.31 8.04
C THR A 364 -21.67 -12.60 9.23
N ARG A 365 -20.37 -12.25 9.09
CA ARG A 365 -19.62 -11.50 10.11
C ARG A 365 -20.16 -10.09 10.31
N LEU A 366 -20.57 -9.42 9.23
CA LEU A 366 -21.21 -8.10 9.26
C LEU A 366 -22.51 -8.14 10.06
N GLY A 367 -23.39 -9.12 9.79
CA GLY A 367 -24.64 -9.31 10.54
C GLY A 367 -24.39 -9.62 12.02
N ALA A 368 -23.40 -10.47 12.34
CA ALA A 368 -23.02 -10.77 13.70
C ALA A 368 -22.52 -9.50 14.45
N ALA A 369 -21.62 -8.73 13.82
CA ALA A 369 -21.11 -7.48 14.39
C ALA A 369 -22.24 -6.45 14.67
N ARG A 370 -23.29 -6.44 13.84
CA ARG A 370 -24.46 -5.59 14.08
C ARG A 370 -25.32 -6.09 15.24
N THR A 371 -25.55 -7.38 15.34
CA THR A 371 -26.39 -7.95 16.43
C THR A 371 -25.79 -7.81 17.82
N GLU A 372 -24.49 -7.61 17.94
CA GLU A 372 -23.80 -7.33 19.20
C GLU A 372 -24.03 -5.90 19.72
N LEU A 373 -24.58 -4.99 18.90
CA LEU A 373 -24.78 -3.60 19.25
C LEU A 373 -26.20 -3.35 19.75
N ASP A 374 -26.31 -2.93 21.01
CA ASP A 374 -27.53 -2.32 21.55
C ASP A 374 -27.66 -0.83 21.14
N ASN A 375 -28.70 -0.16 21.58
CA ASN A 375 -28.97 1.24 21.23
C ASN A 375 -27.87 2.19 21.69
N ASP A 376 -27.31 1.97 22.87
CA ASP A 376 -26.26 2.82 23.44
C ASP A 376 -24.95 2.59 22.71
N ALA A 377 -24.62 1.33 22.41
CA ALA A 377 -23.44 0.99 21.62
C ALA A 377 -23.51 1.54 20.18
N CYS A 378 -24.69 1.53 19.55
CA CYS A 378 -24.90 2.18 18.25
C CYS A 378 -24.64 3.69 18.33
N ARG A 379 -25.15 4.36 19.37
CA ARG A 379 -24.91 5.79 19.58
C ARG A 379 -23.43 6.10 19.74
N GLU A 380 -22.74 5.39 20.65
CA GLU A 380 -21.31 5.58 20.87
C GLU A 380 -20.49 5.37 19.61
N LEU A 381 -20.77 4.28 18.87
CA LEU A 381 -20.08 3.97 17.62
C LEU A 381 -20.23 5.10 16.58
N VAL A 382 -21.43 5.62 16.37
CA VAL A 382 -21.66 6.71 15.40
C VAL A 382 -20.94 7.98 15.83
N LEU A 383 -21.02 8.34 17.13
CA LEU A 383 -20.34 9.52 17.66
C LEU A 383 -18.80 9.40 17.55
N ASP A 384 -18.23 8.22 17.75
CA ASP A 384 -16.81 7.98 17.60
C ASP A 384 -16.37 8.10 16.12
N ILE A 385 -17.15 7.55 15.21
CA ILE A 385 -16.92 7.68 13.76
C ILE A 385 -16.99 9.15 13.33
N ASP A 386 -17.99 9.90 13.80
CA ASP A 386 -18.14 11.32 13.45
C ASP A 386 -17.02 12.19 14.04
N ARG A 387 -16.55 11.85 15.25
CA ARG A 387 -15.36 12.46 15.85
C ARG A 387 -14.12 12.23 14.97
N GLU A 388 -13.87 11.00 14.57
CA GLU A 388 -12.72 10.66 13.71
C GLU A 388 -12.78 11.40 12.37
N ARG A 389 -13.93 11.40 11.70
CA ARG A 389 -14.14 12.10 10.42
C ARG A 389 -13.80 13.58 10.52
N LEU A 390 -14.24 14.27 11.61
CA LEU A 390 -13.95 15.68 11.80
C LEU A 390 -12.47 15.91 12.15
N LEU A 391 -11.89 15.08 13.03
CA LEU A 391 -10.48 15.16 13.40
C LEU A 391 -9.57 14.94 12.18
N GLU A 392 -9.88 13.96 11.33
CA GLU A 392 -9.13 13.72 10.08
C GLU A 392 -9.16 14.92 9.12
N ARG A 393 -10.31 15.61 9.03
CA ARG A 393 -10.41 16.84 8.21
C ARG A 393 -9.53 17.95 8.77
N LEU A 394 -9.53 18.12 10.09
CA LEU A 394 -8.71 19.10 10.79
C LEU A 394 -7.21 18.79 10.62
N GLU A 395 -6.82 17.52 10.78
CA GLU A 395 -5.45 17.07 10.56
C GLU A 395 -5.00 17.29 9.11
N ARG A 396 -5.85 16.98 8.13
CA ARG A 396 -5.56 17.28 6.71
C ARG A 396 -5.34 18.77 6.47
N ALA A 397 -6.10 19.64 7.14
CA ALA A 397 -5.91 21.08 7.05
C ALA A 397 -4.55 21.52 7.66
N ARG A 398 -4.17 20.96 8.82
CA ARG A 398 -2.88 21.18 9.47
C ARG A 398 -1.71 20.70 8.59
N VAL A 399 -1.79 19.47 8.08
CA VAL A 399 -0.75 18.88 7.21
C VAL A 399 -0.51 19.75 5.97
N ARG A 400 -1.57 20.26 5.34
CA ARG A 400 -1.43 21.20 4.20
C ARG A 400 -0.66 22.47 4.59
N ARG A 401 -0.84 23.00 5.81
CA ARG A 401 -0.11 24.19 6.26
C ARG A 401 1.36 23.91 6.56
N VAL A 402 1.67 22.76 7.18
CA VAL A 402 3.06 22.30 7.35
C VAL A 402 3.71 22.08 5.99
N GLY A 403 3.01 21.45 5.04
CA GLY A 403 3.48 21.26 3.68
C GLY A 403 3.76 22.58 2.94
N ALA A 404 2.91 23.60 3.15
CA ALA A 404 3.14 24.94 2.58
C ALA A 404 4.38 25.62 3.20
N LEU A 405 4.61 25.46 4.52
CA LEU A 405 5.83 25.93 5.17
C LEU A 405 7.08 25.25 4.58
N VAL A 406 7.04 23.91 4.43
CA VAL A 406 8.12 23.15 3.80
C VAL A 406 8.37 23.62 2.38
N ALA A 407 7.34 23.81 1.57
CA ALA A 407 7.47 24.27 0.19
C ALA A 407 8.14 25.66 0.11
N ASN A 408 7.79 26.58 1.00
CA ASN A 408 8.43 27.88 1.07
C ASN A 408 9.91 27.78 1.48
N LEU A 409 10.27 26.90 2.40
CA LEU A 409 11.66 26.62 2.78
C LEU A 409 12.45 25.99 1.63
N GLU A 410 11.83 25.06 0.91
CA GLU A 410 12.41 24.45 -0.30
C GLU A 410 12.63 25.48 -1.41
N GLN A 411 11.76 26.48 -1.55
CA GLN A 411 11.97 27.62 -2.47
C GLN A 411 13.18 28.47 -2.07
N LEU A 412 13.38 28.76 -0.77
CA LEU A 412 14.59 29.46 -0.30
C LEU A 412 15.85 28.63 -0.60
N TRP A 413 15.77 27.30 -0.45
CA TRP A 413 16.88 26.40 -0.81
C TRP A 413 17.22 26.50 -2.30
N ASP A 414 16.21 26.36 -3.17
CA ASP A 414 16.39 26.39 -4.61
C ASP A 414 16.95 27.75 -5.08
N LYS A 415 16.55 28.85 -4.42
CA LYS A 415 17.03 30.20 -4.75
C LYS A 415 18.48 30.47 -4.30
N TYR A 416 18.86 30.05 -3.09
CA TYR A 416 20.02 30.61 -2.42
C TYR A 416 21.08 29.59 -1.99
N ARG A 417 20.82 28.28 -2.08
CA ARG A 417 21.78 27.24 -1.67
C ARG A 417 23.06 27.24 -2.50
N THR A 418 22.96 27.58 -3.78
CA THR A 418 24.10 27.62 -4.69
C THR A 418 24.23 29.01 -5.30
N SER A 419 25.35 29.67 -5.07
CA SER A 419 25.64 30.99 -5.63
C SER A 419 26.26 30.93 -7.03
N LEU A 420 26.11 32.01 -7.80
CA LEU A 420 26.79 32.18 -9.10
C LEU A 420 28.31 32.08 -8.96
N LYS A 421 28.87 32.59 -7.85
CA LYS A 421 30.30 32.49 -7.56
C LYS A 421 30.76 31.03 -7.42
N GLU A 422 29.96 30.19 -6.72
CA GLU A 422 30.24 28.76 -6.61
C GLU A 422 30.15 28.04 -7.95
N ILE A 423 29.12 28.35 -8.75
CA ILE A 423 28.94 27.79 -10.10
C ILE A 423 30.14 28.13 -10.97
N ALA A 424 30.57 29.41 -10.95
CA ALA A 424 31.73 29.88 -11.71
C ALA A 424 33.02 29.16 -11.25
N GLY A 425 33.22 28.99 -9.93
CA GLY A 425 34.37 28.26 -9.38
C GLY A 425 34.36 26.78 -9.81
N ARG A 426 33.22 26.08 -9.67
CA ARG A 426 33.09 24.67 -10.12
C ARG A 426 33.36 24.53 -11.62
N ARG A 427 32.86 25.46 -12.44
CA ARG A 427 33.12 25.50 -13.88
C ARG A 427 34.61 25.64 -14.14
N GLN A 428 35.29 26.59 -13.46
CA GLN A 428 36.72 26.80 -13.63
C GLN A 428 37.51 25.52 -13.30
N THR A 429 37.26 24.89 -12.16
CA THR A 429 37.88 23.63 -11.77
C THR A 429 37.64 22.51 -12.76
N ALA A 430 36.40 22.38 -13.26
CA ALA A 430 36.08 21.38 -14.30
C ALA A 430 36.81 21.65 -15.61
N THR A 431 36.98 22.93 -16.00
CA THR A 431 37.77 23.31 -17.20
C THR A 431 39.24 22.93 -17.01
N GLU A 432 39.81 23.22 -15.86
CA GLU A 432 41.20 22.89 -15.53
C GLU A 432 41.43 21.36 -15.58
N HIS A 433 40.50 20.57 -15.03
CA HIS A 433 40.58 19.11 -15.11
C HIS A 433 40.46 18.63 -16.58
N LEU A 434 39.57 19.20 -17.38
CA LEU A 434 39.43 18.87 -18.78
C LEU A 434 40.73 19.15 -19.54
N ASP A 435 41.34 20.31 -19.31
CA ASP A 435 42.62 20.68 -19.93
C ASP A 435 43.76 19.70 -19.56
N VAL A 436 43.79 19.19 -18.32
CA VAL A 436 44.71 18.14 -17.93
C VAL A 436 44.49 16.86 -18.74
N TYR A 437 43.23 16.38 -18.81
CA TYR A 437 42.89 15.17 -19.59
C TYR A 437 43.21 15.32 -21.07
N LEU A 438 42.91 16.51 -21.66
CA LEU A 438 43.22 16.75 -23.06
C LEU A 438 44.72 16.70 -23.34
N ARG A 439 45.58 17.23 -22.44
CA ARG A 439 47.03 17.10 -22.55
C ARG A 439 47.52 15.66 -22.42
N GLU A 440 46.97 14.90 -21.46
CA GLU A 440 47.30 13.48 -21.28
C GLU A 440 46.94 12.66 -22.52
N LEU A 441 45.83 13.00 -23.22
CA LEU A 441 45.39 12.36 -24.45
C LEU A 441 46.07 12.91 -25.71
N GLY A 442 46.93 13.94 -25.60
CA GLY A 442 47.70 14.51 -26.73
C GLY A 442 46.91 15.45 -27.61
N TYR A 443 45.81 16.02 -27.12
CA TYR A 443 44.97 16.97 -27.88
C TYR A 443 45.26 18.44 -27.57
N ALA A 444 46.19 18.76 -26.68
CA ALA A 444 46.60 20.13 -26.30
C ALA A 444 48.09 20.27 -26.16
#